data_f09289b59ed2f955884d957a1d91c957
#
_entry.id   f09289b59ed2f955884d957a1d91c957
#
_cell.length_a   1.000
_cell.length_b   1.000
_cell.length_c   1.000
_cell.angle_alpha   90.00
_cell.angle_beta   90.00
_cell.angle_gamma   90.00
#
_symmetry.space_group_name_H-M   'P 1'
#
loop_
_entity.id
_entity.type
_entity.pdbx_description
1 polymer ?
#
loop_
_entity_poly.entity_id
_entity_poly.type
_entity_poly.pdbx_seq_one_letter_code
_entity_poly.pdbx_strand_id
1 'polypeptide(L)'
;MRYKTINRFRKAHRYLGLFIGVQFLFWTFSGLYFSWTNIDDIHGDHYLTSKETVAVKPENLSMPFFQTLSFPIHQMTLKMIDDSPFFWVNDSILINPKTGKALVEISEKQALAVVKKNVLSRYTPKKIERIHQVGPHSEYRGRPLPAYRIVLSGEGAPVAYVDAKNGDFQRVRHTQWRWFDFLWMTHTM
;
A
#
# COMPACT_ATOMS: atom_id res chain seq x y z
N MET A 1 -46.03 -26.62 -29.17
CA MET A 1 -45.32 -25.57 -28.38
C MET A 1 -44.42 -26.11 -27.25
N ARG A 2 -44.79 -27.19 -26.56
CA ARG A 2 -44.03 -27.79 -25.41
C ARG A 2 -42.58 -28.24 -25.76
N TYR A 3 -42.31 -28.82 -26.87
CA TYR A 3 -40.99 -29.42 -27.19
C TYR A 3 -39.86 -28.37 -27.33
N LYS A 4 -40.13 -27.23 -27.96
CA LYS A 4 -39.18 -26.12 -28.10
C LYS A 4 -38.82 -25.51 -26.75
N THR A 5 -39.77 -25.43 -25.82
CA THR A 5 -39.59 -24.92 -24.48
C THR A 5 -38.69 -25.84 -23.63
N ILE A 6 -38.92 -27.15 -23.69
CA ILE A 6 -38.13 -28.17 -22.98
C ILE A 6 -36.65 -28.12 -23.48
N ASN A 7 -36.43 -28.00 -24.78
CA ASN A 7 -35.07 -27.89 -25.31
C ASN A 7 -34.35 -26.59 -24.89
N ARG A 8 -35.07 -25.49 -24.75
CA ARG A 8 -34.51 -24.25 -24.22
C ARG A 8 -34.08 -24.40 -22.77
N PHE A 9 -34.92 -25.03 -21.94
CA PHE A 9 -34.58 -25.31 -20.53
C PHE A 9 -33.37 -26.24 -20.40
N ARG A 10 -33.29 -27.32 -21.22
CA ARG A 10 -32.13 -28.22 -21.24
C ARG A 10 -30.85 -27.50 -21.64
N LYS A 11 -30.89 -26.62 -22.63
CA LYS A 11 -29.73 -25.80 -23.03
C LYS A 11 -29.33 -24.83 -21.94
N ALA A 12 -30.29 -24.10 -21.38
CA ALA A 12 -30.02 -23.16 -20.28
C ALA A 12 -29.38 -23.85 -19.08
N HIS A 13 -29.94 -25.01 -18.66
CA HIS A 13 -29.38 -25.80 -17.58
C HIS A 13 -27.94 -26.28 -17.86
N ARG A 14 -27.66 -26.71 -19.10
CA ARG A 14 -26.32 -27.14 -19.52
C ARG A 14 -25.31 -25.99 -19.42
N TYR A 15 -25.63 -24.81 -19.98
CA TYR A 15 -24.72 -23.67 -19.93
C TYR A 15 -24.55 -23.12 -18.51
N LEU A 16 -25.64 -23.06 -17.75
CA LEU A 16 -25.57 -22.66 -16.34
C LEU A 16 -24.72 -23.63 -15.50
N GLY A 17 -24.93 -24.95 -15.72
CA GLY A 17 -24.13 -25.98 -15.06
C GLY A 17 -22.65 -25.93 -15.45
N LEU A 18 -22.34 -25.64 -16.71
CA LEU A 18 -20.95 -25.44 -17.14
C LEU A 18 -20.34 -24.21 -16.45
N PHE A 19 -21.06 -23.09 -16.44
CA PHE A 19 -20.60 -21.86 -15.79
C PHE A 19 -20.34 -22.06 -14.28
N ILE A 20 -21.31 -22.64 -13.58
CA ILE A 20 -21.20 -22.95 -12.13
C ILE A 20 -20.06 -23.95 -11.89
N GLY A 21 -19.92 -24.98 -12.75
CA GLY A 21 -18.85 -25.96 -12.64
C GLY A 21 -17.46 -25.34 -12.76
N VAL A 22 -17.27 -24.44 -13.71
CA VAL A 22 -16.02 -23.69 -13.87
C VAL A 22 -15.74 -22.81 -12.65
N GLN A 23 -16.76 -22.08 -12.17
CA GLN A 23 -16.64 -21.24 -10.97
C GLN A 23 -16.29 -22.08 -9.73
N PHE A 24 -16.91 -23.26 -9.58
CA PHE A 24 -16.61 -24.18 -8.47
C PHE A 24 -15.16 -24.68 -8.53
N LEU A 25 -14.63 -24.97 -9.71
CA LEU A 25 -13.21 -25.34 -9.87
C LEU A 25 -12.27 -24.19 -9.45
N PHE A 26 -12.56 -22.96 -9.85
CA PHE A 26 -11.79 -21.79 -9.42
C PHE A 26 -11.82 -21.62 -7.90
N TRP A 27 -12.97 -21.79 -7.27
CA TRP A 27 -13.11 -21.73 -5.83
C TRP A 27 -12.30 -22.82 -5.12
N THR A 28 -12.35 -24.05 -5.64
CA THR A 28 -11.62 -25.18 -5.06
C THR A 28 -10.10 -24.93 -5.14
N PHE A 29 -9.58 -24.55 -6.31
CA PHE A 29 -8.15 -24.31 -6.47
C PHE A 29 -7.65 -23.10 -5.69
N SER A 30 -8.39 -22.00 -5.72
CA SER A 30 -8.00 -20.80 -4.97
C SER A 30 -8.12 -21.02 -3.45
N GLY A 31 -9.15 -21.71 -2.98
CA GLY A 31 -9.31 -22.05 -1.58
C GLY A 31 -8.17 -22.95 -1.06
N LEU A 32 -7.77 -23.94 -1.87
CA LEU A 32 -6.63 -24.79 -1.57
C LEU A 32 -5.32 -23.99 -1.51
N TYR A 33 -5.09 -23.09 -2.47
CA TYR A 33 -3.94 -22.19 -2.47
C TYR A 33 -3.91 -21.33 -1.20
N PHE A 34 -5.03 -20.72 -0.81
CA PHE A 34 -5.11 -19.88 0.38
C PHE A 34 -4.85 -20.66 1.68
N SER A 35 -5.28 -21.92 1.77
CA SER A 35 -5.06 -22.74 2.96
C SER A 35 -3.60 -23.14 3.18
N TRP A 36 -2.78 -23.15 2.12
CA TRP A 36 -1.35 -23.47 2.19
C TRP A 36 -0.44 -22.25 2.20
N THR A 37 -0.99 -21.06 1.92
CA THR A 37 -0.20 -19.83 1.82
C THR A 37 -0.06 -19.17 3.19
N ASN A 38 1.17 -18.82 3.56
CA ASN A 38 1.41 -17.99 4.74
C ASN A 38 1.03 -16.54 4.44
N ILE A 39 0.14 -15.98 5.23
CA ILE A 39 -0.36 -14.62 5.02
C ILE A 39 0.71 -13.55 5.27
N ASP A 40 1.67 -13.78 6.16
CA ASP A 40 2.76 -12.85 6.43
C ASP A 40 3.70 -12.73 5.23
N ASP A 41 3.95 -13.87 4.54
CA ASP A 41 4.70 -13.87 3.29
C ASP A 41 3.97 -13.08 2.20
N ILE A 42 2.64 -13.20 2.13
CA ILE A 42 1.81 -12.43 1.19
C ILE A 42 1.82 -10.94 1.53
N HIS A 43 1.81 -10.58 2.81
CA HIS A 43 1.92 -9.18 3.22
C HIS A 43 3.28 -8.57 2.89
N GLY A 44 4.30 -9.40 2.70
CA GLY A 44 5.65 -8.96 2.34
C GLY A 44 6.51 -8.61 3.56
N ASP A 45 6.20 -9.17 4.72
CA ASP A 45 6.90 -8.89 5.98
C ASP A 45 8.36 -9.28 5.90
N HIS A 46 8.69 -10.31 5.13
CA HIS A 46 10.07 -10.73 4.87
C HIS A 46 10.92 -9.74 4.05
N TYR A 47 10.32 -8.68 3.50
CA TYR A 47 11.03 -7.54 2.90
C TYR A 47 11.36 -6.45 3.91
N LEU A 48 10.69 -6.45 5.08
CA LEU A 48 10.72 -5.35 6.01
C LEU A 48 11.82 -5.52 7.08
N THR A 49 12.33 -4.39 7.53
CA THR A 49 13.18 -4.31 8.71
C THR A 49 12.32 -4.23 9.96
N SER A 50 12.75 -4.80 11.06
CA SER A 50 12.10 -4.62 12.36
C SER A 50 12.00 -3.12 12.67
N LYS A 51 10.81 -2.68 13.07
CA LYS A 51 10.57 -1.28 13.42
C LYS A 51 11.35 -0.94 14.70
N GLU A 52 12.35 -0.09 14.57
CA GLU A 52 12.99 0.53 15.71
C GLU A 52 12.22 1.78 16.11
N THR A 53 11.92 1.89 17.39
CA THR A 53 11.33 3.13 17.94
C THR A 53 12.44 4.16 18.05
N VAL A 54 12.39 5.19 17.22
CA VAL A 54 13.35 6.30 17.27
C VAL A 54 12.88 7.31 18.31
N ALA A 55 13.64 7.45 19.38
CA ALA A 55 13.41 8.50 20.36
C ALA A 55 13.88 9.85 19.80
N VAL A 56 13.01 10.84 19.84
CA VAL A 56 13.34 12.22 19.47
C VAL A 56 13.73 12.98 20.73
N LYS A 57 14.91 13.58 20.72
CA LYS A 57 15.35 14.41 21.86
C LYS A 57 14.54 15.70 21.90
N PRO A 58 14.08 16.16 23.08
CA PRO A 58 13.27 17.37 23.21
C PRO A 58 13.93 18.62 22.61
N GLU A 59 15.24 18.71 22.66
CA GLU A 59 16.03 19.81 22.07
C GLU A 59 15.87 19.96 20.55
N ASN A 60 15.42 18.89 19.89
CA ASN A 60 15.11 18.90 18.45
C ASN A 60 13.68 19.34 18.14
N LEU A 61 12.88 19.60 19.17
CA LEU A 61 11.47 19.99 19.08
C LEU A 61 11.28 21.45 19.50
N SER A 62 12.01 22.37 18.88
CA SER A 62 11.75 23.80 19.06
C SER A 62 10.38 24.15 18.47
N MET A 63 9.55 24.86 19.22
CA MET A 63 8.17 25.17 18.83
C MET A 63 7.84 26.65 18.68
N PRO A 64 8.77 27.52 18.22
CA PRO A 64 8.50 28.97 18.12
C PRO A 64 7.42 29.31 17.08
N PHE A 65 7.12 28.38 16.18
CA PHE A 65 6.20 28.59 15.06
C PHE A 65 4.71 28.47 15.41
N PHE A 66 4.36 27.89 16.57
CA PHE A 66 2.94 27.78 16.96
C PHE A 66 2.23 29.14 17.04
N GLN A 67 2.95 30.17 17.40
CA GLN A 67 2.39 31.54 17.46
C GLN A 67 2.14 32.14 16.06
N THR A 68 2.71 31.56 15.02
CA THR A 68 2.57 32.04 13.63
C THR A 68 1.53 31.26 12.81
N LEU A 69 0.99 30.18 13.37
CA LEU A 69 -0.05 29.41 12.69
C LEU A 69 -1.38 30.17 12.70
N SER A 70 -1.95 30.37 11.52
CA SER A 70 -3.21 31.10 11.33
C SER A 70 -4.46 30.19 11.36
N PHE A 71 -4.32 28.92 11.69
CA PHE A 71 -5.39 27.94 11.70
C PHE A 71 -5.42 27.15 13.03
N PRO A 72 -6.61 26.66 13.46
CA PRO A 72 -6.72 25.86 14.67
C PRO A 72 -6.07 24.48 14.50
N ILE A 73 -5.43 24.00 15.55
CA ILE A 73 -4.84 22.66 15.61
C ILE A 73 -5.81 21.75 16.34
N HIS A 74 -6.30 20.72 15.67
CA HIS A 74 -7.16 19.68 16.23
C HIS A 74 -6.37 18.41 16.57
N GLN A 75 -5.36 18.12 15.74
CA GLN A 75 -4.50 16.94 15.91
C GLN A 75 -3.09 17.24 15.44
N MET A 76 -2.12 16.69 16.17
CA MET A 76 -0.72 16.80 15.82
C MET A 76 0.02 15.50 16.15
N THR A 77 0.73 14.96 15.16
CA THR A 77 1.51 13.74 15.31
C THR A 77 2.97 14.00 14.94
N LEU A 78 3.89 13.56 15.81
CA LEU A 78 5.32 13.62 15.50
C LEU A 78 5.69 12.49 14.54
N LYS A 79 6.34 12.85 13.43
CA LYS A 79 6.84 11.92 12.43
C LYS A 79 8.33 12.09 12.20
N MET A 80 9.02 10.98 11.94
CA MET A 80 10.43 10.97 11.59
C MET A 80 10.58 10.67 10.09
N ILE A 81 11.09 11.63 9.33
CA ILE A 81 11.30 11.50 7.88
C ILE A 81 12.76 11.86 7.59
N ASP A 82 13.53 10.93 7.00
CA ASP A 82 14.96 11.12 6.71
C ASP A 82 15.72 11.62 7.96
N ASP A 83 15.52 10.94 9.11
CA ASP A 83 16.08 11.26 10.44
C ASP A 83 15.79 12.69 10.96
N SER A 84 14.89 13.38 10.31
CA SER A 84 14.41 14.70 10.72
C SER A 84 13.00 14.60 11.31
N PRO A 85 12.73 15.25 12.45
CA PRO A 85 11.39 15.33 13.01
C PRO A 85 10.53 16.30 12.21
N PHE A 86 9.26 15.95 12.07
CA PHE A 86 8.19 16.78 11.50
C PHE A 86 6.93 16.64 12.34
N PHE A 87 6.15 17.71 12.44
CA PHE A 87 4.78 17.64 12.93
C PHE A 87 3.80 17.49 11.78
N TRP A 88 3.03 16.40 11.78
CA TRP A 88 1.88 16.21 10.91
C TRP A 88 0.66 16.79 11.59
N VAL A 89 0.14 17.88 11.04
CA VAL A 89 -0.91 18.71 11.65
C VAL A 89 -2.21 18.56 10.87
N ASN A 90 -3.31 18.28 11.56
CA ASN A 90 -4.68 18.18 11.03
C ASN A 90 -4.80 17.25 9.82
N ASP A 91 -4.01 16.17 9.76
CA ASP A 91 -3.94 15.22 8.65
C ASP A 91 -3.72 15.85 7.26
N SER A 92 -3.10 17.03 7.21
CA SER A 92 -3.01 17.83 5.99
C SER A 92 -1.63 18.39 5.68
N ILE A 93 -0.82 18.74 6.67
CA ILE A 93 0.43 19.46 6.45
C ILE A 93 1.55 19.00 7.38
N LEU A 94 2.75 18.87 6.81
CA LEU A 94 3.98 18.64 7.58
C LEU A 94 4.62 19.98 7.94
N ILE A 95 5.01 20.14 9.19
CA ILE A 95 5.73 21.32 9.67
C ILE A 95 7.06 20.91 10.26
N ASN A 96 8.14 21.51 9.77
CA ASN A 96 9.45 21.29 10.36
C ASN A 96 9.54 22.02 11.71
N PRO A 97 9.80 21.31 12.82
CA PRO A 97 9.78 21.91 14.17
C PRO A 97 10.91 22.95 14.39
N LYS A 98 12.02 22.87 13.67
CA LYS A 98 13.14 23.81 13.82
C LYS A 98 12.93 25.10 13.05
N THR A 99 12.35 25.02 11.86
CA THR A 99 12.24 26.18 10.95
C THR A 99 10.83 26.75 10.85
N GLY A 100 9.83 26.04 11.34
CA GLY A 100 8.40 26.36 11.14
C GLY A 100 7.93 26.22 9.70
N LYS A 101 8.81 25.78 8.80
CA LYS A 101 8.48 25.67 7.37
C LYS A 101 7.49 24.55 7.13
N ALA A 102 6.39 24.89 6.48
CA ALA A 102 5.38 23.95 6.04
C ALA A 102 5.82 23.23 4.76
N LEU A 103 5.56 21.93 4.69
CA LEU A 103 5.75 21.10 3.51
C LEU A 103 4.40 20.48 3.14
N VAL A 104 3.99 20.68 1.92
CA VAL A 104 2.77 20.07 1.38
C VAL A 104 3.01 18.59 1.07
N GLU A 105 4.22 18.25 0.68
CA GLU A 105 4.65 16.90 0.34
C GLU A 105 6.14 16.70 0.62
N ILE A 106 6.52 15.45 0.83
CA ILE A 106 7.92 15.05 0.95
C ILE A 106 8.59 14.96 -0.43
N SER A 107 9.90 15.13 -0.46
CA SER A 107 10.70 14.96 -1.66
C SER A 107 10.97 13.49 -1.99
N GLU A 108 11.36 13.20 -3.24
CA GLU A 108 11.81 11.85 -3.65
C GLU A 108 12.97 11.34 -2.78
N LYS A 109 13.91 12.22 -2.41
CA LYS A 109 15.03 11.89 -1.51
C LYS A 109 14.50 11.39 -0.16
N GLN A 110 13.53 12.08 0.42
CA GLN A 110 12.91 11.69 1.68
C GLN A 110 12.15 10.38 1.54
N ALA A 111 11.41 10.18 0.44
CA ALA A 111 10.71 8.91 0.17
C ALA A 111 11.71 7.73 0.07
N LEU A 112 12.85 7.93 -0.60
CA LEU A 112 13.91 6.92 -0.66
C LEU A 112 14.52 6.63 0.71
N ALA A 113 14.72 7.64 1.55
CA ALA A 113 15.20 7.46 2.92
C ALA A 113 14.20 6.65 3.77
N VAL A 114 12.90 6.95 3.64
CA VAL A 114 11.84 6.17 4.28
C VAL A 114 11.89 4.69 3.84
N VAL A 115 12.06 4.43 2.55
CA VAL A 115 12.18 3.04 2.06
C VAL A 115 13.43 2.36 2.61
N LYS A 116 14.59 3.00 2.59
CA LYS A 116 15.84 2.45 3.14
C LYS A 116 15.73 2.07 4.63
N LYS A 117 14.93 2.80 5.39
CA LYS A 117 14.72 2.54 6.83
C LYS A 117 13.76 1.37 7.08
N ASN A 118 12.78 1.18 6.21
CA ASN A 118 11.71 0.20 6.41
C ASN A 118 11.94 -1.13 5.67
N VAL A 119 12.82 -1.13 4.68
CA VAL A 119 13.08 -2.30 3.81
C VAL A 119 14.51 -2.80 4.04
N LEU A 120 14.68 -4.11 4.04
CA LEU A 120 15.99 -4.76 4.20
C LEU A 120 17.00 -4.24 3.16
N SER A 121 18.23 -4.00 3.57
CA SER A 121 19.29 -3.35 2.76
C SER A 121 19.66 -4.10 1.47
N ARG A 122 19.35 -5.41 1.39
CA ARG A 122 19.53 -6.22 0.18
C ARG A 122 18.61 -5.80 -0.98
N TYR A 123 17.53 -5.09 -0.71
CA TYR A 123 16.60 -4.57 -1.71
C TYR A 123 16.86 -3.10 -1.97
N THR A 124 17.51 -2.78 -3.08
CA THR A 124 17.90 -1.42 -3.41
C THR A 124 16.92 -0.75 -4.38
N PRO A 125 16.60 0.53 -4.22
CA PRO A 125 15.77 1.28 -5.16
C PRO A 125 16.38 1.30 -6.56
N LYS A 126 15.57 0.96 -7.58
CA LYS A 126 15.94 1.02 -9.02
C LYS A 126 15.24 2.16 -9.74
N LYS A 127 14.00 2.42 -9.42
CA LYS A 127 13.18 3.44 -10.07
C LYS A 127 12.22 4.01 -9.05
N ILE A 128 12.03 5.33 -9.08
CA ILE A 128 11.02 6.03 -8.32
C ILE A 128 10.05 6.74 -9.27
N GLU A 129 8.77 6.70 -8.96
CA GLU A 129 7.71 7.35 -9.71
C GLU A 129 6.72 7.96 -8.72
N ARG A 130 6.28 9.17 -8.97
CA ARG A 130 5.17 9.77 -8.24
C ARG A 130 3.87 9.44 -8.92
N ILE A 131 2.93 8.85 -8.18
CA ILE A 131 1.61 8.48 -8.68
C ILE A 131 0.52 9.34 -8.03
N HIS A 132 -0.40 9.86 -8.85
CA HIS A 132 -1.50 10.73 -8.42
C HIS A 132 -2.85 10.03 -8.43
N GLN A 133 -2.95 8.98 -9.24
CA GLN A 133 -4.17 8.19 -9.41
C GLN A 133 -3.81 6.74 -9.71
N VAL A 134 -4.71 5.84 -9.38
CA VAL A 134 -4.57 4.41 -9.66
C VAL A 134 -5.90 3.85 -10.16
N GLY A 135 -5.83 2.84 -11.02
CA GLY A 135 -7.01 2.13 -11.49
C GLY A 135 -7.60 1.19 -10.42
N PRO A 136 -8.82 0.67 -10.65
CA PRO A 136 -9.54 -0.20 -9.70
C PRO A 136 -8.81 -1.52 -9.40
N HIS A 137 -7.99 -1.99 -10.33
CA HIS A 137 -7.20 -3.24 -10.19
C HIS A 137 -5.73 -3.00 -9.81
N SER A 138 -5.37 -1.77 -9.45
CA SER A 138 -4.01 -1.45 -9.02
C SER A 138 -3.65 -2.15 -7.71
N GLU A 139 -2.40 -2.59 -7.59
CA GLU A 139 -1.86 -3.13 -6.33
C GLU A 139 -1.80 -2.10 -5.19
N TYR A 140 -2.01 -0.80 -5.50
CA TYR A 140 -2.05 0.31 -4.55
C TYR A 140 -3.47 0.90 -4.34
N ARG A 141 -4.52 0.24 -4.86
CA ARG A 141 -5.92 0.69 -4.71
C ARG A 141 -6.33 0.86 -3.24
N GLY A 142 -7.19 1.82 -2.98
CA GLY A 142 -7.70 2.11 -1.62
C GLY A 142 -6.66 2.67 -0.65
N ARG A 143 -5.58 3.26 -1.16
CA ARG A 143 -4.51 3.87 -0.37
C ARG A 143 -4.37 5.37 -0.64
N PRO A 144 -3.78 6.13 0.31
CA PRO A 144 -3.59 7.56 0.15
C PRO A 144 -2.82 7.94 -1.12
N LEU A 145 -3.27 8.99 -1.77
CA LEU A 145 -2.64 9.59 -2.94
C LEU A 145 -2.45 11.11 -2.71
N PRO A 146 -1.42 11.73 -3.30
CA PRO A 146 -0.38 11.14 -4.13
C PRO A 146 0.58 10.26 -3.31
N ALA A 147 1.27 9.34 -4.01
CA ALA A 147 2.24 8.45 -3.39
C ALA A 147 3.48 8.26 -4.26
N TYR A 148 4.59 7.89 -3.65
CA TYR A 148 5.78 7.42 -4.35
C TYR A 148 5.72 5.91 -4.51
N ARG A 149 5.84 5.45 -5.75
CA ARG A 149 6.01 4.07 -6.14
C ARG A 149 7.49 3.82 -6.41
N ILE A 150 8.12 2.97 -5.61
CA ILE A 150 9.56 2.71 -5.67
C ILE A 150 9.77 1.24 -6.03
N VAL A 151 10.26 1.00 -7.25
CA VAL A 151 10.66 -0.34 -7.70
C VAL A 151 12.00 -0.71 -7.05
N LEU A 152 12.05 -1.88 -6.43
CA LEU A 152 13.23 -2.37 -5.75
C LEU A 152 13.93 -3.46 -6.56
N SER A 153 15.22 -3.70 -6.28
CA SER A 153 15.96 -4.85 -6.77
C SER A 153 15.56 -6.12 -6.02
N GLY A 154 15.91 -7.28 -6.58
CA GLY A 154 15.78 -8.58 -5.91
C GLY A 154 14.63 -9.43 -6.41
N GLU A 155 14.51 -10.61 -5.81
CA GLU A 155 13.50 -11.60 -6.19
C GLU A 155 12.08 -11.13 -5.85
N GLY A 156 11.11 -11.63 -6.62
CA GLY A 156 9.71 -11.32 -6.42
C GLY A 156 9.28 -9.95 -6.95
N ALA A 157 10.15 -9.22 -7.67
CA ALA A 157 9.86 -7.89 -8.24
C ALA A 157 9.16 -6.96 -7.21
N PRO A 158 9.81 -6.68 -6.05
CA PRO A 158 9.21 -5.91 -4.98
C PRO A 158 9.07 -4.44 -5.37
N VAL A 159 7.94 -3.85 -4.94
CA VAL A 159 7.62 -2.43 -5.12
C VAL A 159 7.18 -1.88 -3.77
N ALA A 160 7.89 -0.87 -3.28
CA ALA A 160 7.53 -0.16 -2.06
C ALA A 160 6.68 1.07 -2.38
N TYR A 161 5.81 1.43 -1.45
CA TYR A 161 4.95 2.60 -1.56
C TYR A 161 5.09 3.49 -0.32
N VAL A 162 5.20 4.79 -0.56
CA VAL A 162 5.32 5.83 0.48
C VAL A 162 4.30 6.93 0.19
N ASP A 163 3.53 7.32 1.19
CA ASP A 163 2.62 8.45 1.08
C ASP A 163 3.42 9.74 0.88
N ALA A 164 3.12 10.48 -0.20
CA ALA A 164 3.85 11.69 -0.53
C ALA A 164 3.53 12.87 0.41
N LYS A 165 2.36 12.88 1.04
CA LYS A 165 1.95 13.97 1.93
C LYS A 165 2.63 13.91 3.29
N ASN A 166 2.70 12.73 3.88
CA ASN A 166 3.11 12.57 5.27
C ASN A 166 4.33 11.67 5.48
N GLY A 167 4.87 11.07 4.41
CA GLY A 167 6.04 10.20 4.46
C GLY A 167 5.79 8.83 5.07
N ASP A 168 4.54 8.40 5.27
CA ASP A 168 4.25 7.09 5.82
C ASP A 168 4.62 5.99 4.83
N PHE A 169 5.43 5.05 5.32
CA PHE A 169 5.66 3.81 4.60
C PHE A 169 4.37 2.99 4.57
N GLN A 170 3.84 2.76 3.37
CA GLN A 170 2.55 2.11 3.20
C GLN A 170 2.68 0.58 3.17
N ARG A 171 3.46 0.04 2.26
CA ARG A 171 3.66 -1.41 2.08
C ARG A 171 4.67 -1.75 1.00
N VAL A 172 5.05 -3.03 0.96
CA VAL A 172 5.69 -3.67 -0.19
C VAL A 172 4.65 -4.53 -0.92
N ARG A 173 4.70 -4.52 -2.24
CA ARG A 173 3.98 -5.44 -3.13
C ARG A 173 4.98 -6.24 -3.95
N HIS A 174 4.71 -7.53 -4.16
CA HIS A 174 5.61 -8.45 -4.83
C HIS A 174 4.82 -9.50 -5.63
N THR A 175 5.50 -10.35 -6.38
CA THR A 175 4.85 -11.31 -7.30
C THR A 175 3.87 -12.24 -6.60
N GLN A 176 4.21 -12.79 -5.42
CA GLN A 176 3.30 -13.68 -4.69
C GLN A 176 2.02 -12.93 -4.25
N TRP A 177 2.16 -11.68 -3.78
CA TRP A 177 1.00 -10.86 -3.46
C TRP A 177 0.11 -10.64 -4.69
N ARG A 178 0.68 -10.38 -5.88
CA ARG A 178 -0.10 -10.17 -7.11
C ARG A 178 -0.88 -11.42 -7.51
N TRP A 179 -0.28 -12.60 -7.37
CA TRP A 179 -0.96 -13.87 -7.56
C TRP A 179 -2.07 -14.11 -6.54
N PHE A 180 -1.80 -13.86 -5.28
CA PHE A 180 -2.80 -13.97 -4.22
C PHE A 180 -3.98 -13.03 -4.49
N ASP A 181 -3.74 -11.77 -4.81
CA ASP A 181 -4.76 -10.76 -5.10
C ASP A 181 -5.60 -11.14 -6.34
N PHE A 182 -4.98 -11.65 -7.39
CA PHE A 182 -5.68 -12.15 -8.57
C PHE A 182 -6.61 -13.32 -8.23
N LEU A 183 -6.11 -14.31 -7.49
CA LEU A 183 -6.92 -15.45 -7.06
C LEU A 183 -8.02 -15.03 -6.09
N TRP A 184 -7.75 -14.08 -5.20
CA TRP A 184 -8.74 -13.51 -4.29
C TRP A 184 -9.87 -12.83 -5.06
N MET A 185 -9.57 -12.02 -6.06
CA MET A 185 -10.59 -11.39 -6.90
C MET A 185 -11.45 -12.40 -7.63
N THR A 186 -10.87 -13.49 -8.14
CA THR A 186 -11.64 -14.55 -8.81
C THR A 186 -12.44 -15.42 -7.84
N HIS A 187 -12.02 -15.52 -6.59
CA HIS A 187 -12.72 -16.27 -5.55
C HIS A 187 -13.96 -15.55 -5.02
N THR A 188 -13.93 -14.22 -4.98
CA THR A 188 -14.98 -13.37 -4.39
C THR A 188 -15.98 -12.80 -5.39
N MET A 189 -15.88 -13.16 -6.68
CA MET A 189 -16.83 -12.76 -7.72
C MET A 189 -18.16 -13.53 -7.66
#